data_96f96490570da5540d40e0686a621cf3
#
_entry.id   96f96490570da5540d40e0686a621cf3
#
_cell.length_a   1.000
_cell.length_b   1.000
_cell.length_c   1.000
_cell.angle_alpha   90.00
_cell.angle_beta   90.00
_cell.angle_gamma   90.00
#
_symmetry.space_group_name_H-M   'P 1'
#
loop_
_entity.id
_entity.type
_entity.pdbx_description
1 polymer ?
#
loop_
_entity_poly.entity_id
_entity_poly.type
_entity_poly.pdbx_seq_one_letter_code
_entity_poly.pdbx_strand_id
1 'polypeptide(L)'
;VVGERHLRALRAVYEALSGREVRWALTGSLSFALQGAPVEPDDIDIQTDREGAYEIQRALHEHVTRRVEFSSSAAGGIRSHFGELRIGGVRVEVMGDVQKRLPDGSWEAPVALERHTRRVEVEGMSVPVLALEYEAAAYRRLGRLDTARMLEEMLERENRERGEGGHG
;
A
#
# COMPACT_ATOMS: atom_id res chain seq x y z
N VAL A 1 -6.81 7.52 -13.62
CA VAL A 1 -6.16 8.84 -13.49
C VAL A 1 -6.20 9.29 -12.05
N VAL A 2 -5.04 9.60 -11.49
CA VAL A 2 -4.94 10.08 -10.10
C VAL A 2 -5.20 11.59 -10.08
N GLY A 3 -6.19 12.00 -9.30
CA GLY A 3 -6.58 13.39 -9.19
C GLY A 3 -5.58 14.23 -8.38
N GLU A 4 -5.67 15.54 -8.54
CA GLU A 4 -4.76 16.50 -7.93
C GLU A 4 -4.79 16.48 -6.40
N ARG A 5 -5.98 16.25 -5.82
CA ARG A 5 -6.16 16.17 -4.37
C ARG A 5 -5.37 15.00 -3.77
N HIS A 6 -5.42 13.83 -4.41
CA HIS A 6 -4.66 12.65 -3.99
C HIS A 6 -3.15 12.86 -4.17
N LEU A 7 -2.75 13.51 -5.26
CA LEU A 7 -1.33 13.82 -5.50
C LEU A 7 -0.76 14.79 -4.46
N ARG A 8 -1.53 15.78 -4.03
CA ARG A 8 -1.12 16.70 -2.95
C ARG A 8 -0.97 15.98 -1.63
N ALA A 9 -1.93 15.12 -1.29
CA ALA A 9 -1.87 14.34 -0.05
C ALA A 9 -0.68 13.37 -0.08
N LEU A 10 -0.46 12.70 -1.20
CA LEU A 10 0.69 11.82 -1.40
C LEU A 10 2.02 12.59 -1.26
N ARG A 11 2.10 13.79 -1.84
CA ARG A 11 3.30 14.63 -1.72
C ARG A 11 3.57 15.02 -0.26
N ALA A 12 2.54 15.34 0.51
CA ALA A 12 2.68 15.66 1.93
C ALA A 12 3.27 14.47 2.70
N VAL A 13 2.79 13.26 2.42
CA VAL A 13 3.35 12.03 3.01
C VAL A 13 4.80 11.83 2.58
N TYR A 14 5.05 11.90 1.30
CA TYR A 14 6.38 11.69 0.71
C TYR A 14 7.42 12.65 1.30
N GLU A 15 7.11 13.94 1.36
CA GLU A 15 8.00 14.96 1.90
C GLU A 15 8.23 14.77 3.41
N ALA A 16 7.19 14.46 4.16
CA ALA A 16 7.30 14.22 5.59
C ALA A 16 8.18 13.02 5.94
N LEU A 17 8.17 11.99 5.09
CA LEU A 17 8.94 10.77 5.31
C LEU A 17 10.32 10.78 4.65
N SER A 18 10.57 11.71 3.73
CA SER A 18 11.88 11.88 3.11
C SER A 18 12.94 12.23 4.16
N GLY A 19 14.08 11.53 4.12
CA GLY A 19 15.16 11.71 5.07
C GLY A 19 14.94 11.02 6.43
N ARG A 20 13.82 10.38 6.63
CA ARG A 20 13.55 9.55 7.81
C ARG A 20 13.78 8.07 7.50
N GLU A 21 14.23 7.33 8.48
CA GLU A 21 14.40 5.87 8.36
C GLU A 21 13.09 5.15 8.59
N VAL A 22 12.17 5.28 7.64
CA VAL A 22 10.86 4.63 7.67
C VAL A 22 10.73 3.72 6.46
N ARG A 23 10.47 2.44 6.71
CA ARG A 23 10.12 1.49 5.65
C ARG A 23 8.63 1.59 5.43
N TRP A 24 8.23 2.03 4.25
CA TRP A 24 6.82 2.16 3.91
C TRP A 24 6.59 1.89 2.43
N ALA A 25 5.38 1.48 2.10
CA ALA A 25 4.95 1.34 0.72
C ALA A 25 3.45 1.56 0.62
N LEU A 26 3.02 2.11 -0.50
CA LEU A 26 1.59 2.22 -0.81
C LEU A 26 1.02 0.85 -1.15
N THR A 27 -0.21 0.63 -0.74
CA THR A 27 -1.05 -0.51 -1.13
C THR A 27 -2.43 0.02 -1.51
N GLY A 28 -3.32 -0.85 -1.97
CA GLY A 28 -4.70 -0.47 -2.27
C GLY A 28 -4.88 0.33 -3.56
N SER A 29 -6.02 1.01 -3.69
CA SER A 29 -6.46 1.63 -4.94
C SER A 29 -5.50 2.67 -5.50
N LEU A 30 -4.91 3.52 -4.66
CA LEU A 30 -3.93 4.50 -5.15
C LEU A 30 -2.69 3.80 -5.72
N SER A 31 -2.16 2.80 -5.02
CA SER A 31 -1.03 2.01 -5.49
C SER A 31 -1.32 1.37 -6.84
N PHE A 32 -2.49 0.77 -6.98
CA PHE A 32 -2.90 0.14 -8.23
C PHE A 32 -3.02 1.15 -9.38
N ALA A 33 -3.66 2.29 -9.11
CA ALA A 33 -3.81 3.35 -10.11
C ALA A 33 -2.46 3.90 -10.58
N LEU A 34 -1.53 4.11 -9.65
CA LEU A 34 -0.16 4.56 -9.98
C LEU A 34 0.60 3.53 -10.82
N GLN A 35 0.27 2.26 -10.70
CA GLN A 35 0.86 1.18 -11.48
C GLN A 35 0.09 0.87 -12.78
N GLY A 36 -0.90 1.69 -13.13
CA GLY A 36 -1.61 1.61 -14.39
C GLY A 36 -2.97 0.89 -14.35
N ALA A 37 -3.46 0.52 -13.17
CA ALA A 37 -4.77 -0.12 -13.06
C ALA A 37 -5.91 0.87 -13.41
N PRO A 38 -6.98 0.39 -14.07
CA PRO A 38 -8.14 1.23 -14.38
C PRO A 38 -9.08 1.36 -13.19
N VAL A 39 -8.57 1.89 -12.08
CA VAL A 39 -9.32 2.09 -10.84
C VAL A 39 -9.24 3.55 -10.41
N GLU A 40 -10.30 4.04 -9.78
CA GLU A 40 -10.31 5.35 -9.14
C GLU A 40 -9.70 5.22 -7.74
N PRO A 41 -8.67 6.03 -7.41
CA PRO A 41 -8.14 6.03 -6.06
C PRO A 41 -9.18 6.50 -5.04
N ASP A 42 -9.25 5.80 -3.92
CA ASP A 42 -10.11 6.15 -2.80
C ASP A 42 -9.22 6.68 -1.66
N ASP A 43 -8.99 5.88 -0.63
CA ASP A 43 -8.06 6.25 0.44
C ASP A 43 -6.61 6.09 0.00
N ILE A 44 -5.69 6.71 0.73
CA ILE A 44 -4.26 6.41 0.64
C ILE A 44 -3.96 5.36 1.70
N ASP A 45 -3.53 4.17 1.29
CA ASP A 45 -3.22 3.08 2.19
C ASP A 45 -1.70 2.86 2.24
N ILE A 46 -1.14 2.96 3.44
CA ILE A 46 0.30 2.81 3.68
C ILE A 46 0.54 1.57 4.54
N GLN A 47 1.37 0.66 4.04
CA GLN A 47 1.94 -0.39 4.86
C GLN A 47 3.35 -0.02 5.32
N THR A 48 3.68 -0.37 6.55
CA THR A 48 4.95 -0.12 7.17
C THR A 48 5.20 -1.21 8.23
N ASP A 49 6.29 -1.13 8.96
CA ASP A 49 6.49 -1.93 10.17
C ASP A 49 5.93 -1.21 11.40
N ARG A 50 6.00 -1.86 12.55
CA ARG A 50 5.51 -1.28 13.82
C ARG A 50 6.13 0.08 14.10
N GLU A 51 7.45 0.18 14.04
CA GLU A 51 8.18 1.42 14.33
C GLU A 51 7.83 2.50 13.34
N GLY A 52 7.70 2.13 12.05
CA GLY A 52 7.31 3.04 10.98
C GLY A 52 5.94 3.64 11.18
N ALA A 53 4.97 2.86 11.68
CA ALA A 53 3.62 3.36 11.93
C ALA A 53 3.62 4.51 12.95
N TYR A 54 4.34 4.34 14.05
CA TYR A 54 4.46 5.38 15.08
C TYR A 54 5.30 6.57 14.61
N GLU A 55 6.30 6.34 13.77
CA GLU A 55 7.11 7.42 13.19
C GLU A 55 6.31 8.26 12.19
N ILE A 56 5.48 7.63 11.37
CA ILE A 56 4.56 8.32 10.45
C ILE A 56 3.59 9.20 11.26
N GLN A 57 3.06 8.68 12.35
CA GLN A 57 2.19 9.44 13.25
C GLN A 57 2.90 10.68 13.80
N ARG A 58 4.15 10.55 14.22
CA ARG A 58 4.93 11.69 14.70
C ARG A 58 5.19 12.71 13.60
N ALA A 59 5.59 12.24 12.41
CA ALA A 59 5.93 13.11 11.28
C ALA A 59 4.74 13.92 10.77
N LEU A 60 3.54 13.35 10.87
CA LEU A 60 2.30 13.93 10.34
C LEU A 60 1.26 14.15 11.45
N HIS A 61 1.72 14.45 12.67
CA HIS A 61 0.86 14.51 13.86
C HIS A 61 -0.32 15.49 13.72
N GLU A 62 -0.16 16.58 12.97
CA GLU A 62 -1.21 17.57 12.73
C GLU A 62 -2.42 17.01 11.97
N HIS A 63 -2.21 15.93 11.25
CA HIS A 63 -3.22 15.31 10.39
C HIS A 63 -3.88 14.08 11.02
N VAL A 64 -3.42 13.65 12.20
CA VAL A 64 -3.91 12.42 12.85
C VAL A 64 -5.36 12.57 13.27
N THR A 65 -6.22 11.68 12.77
CA THR A 65 -7.64 11.59 13.14
C THR A 65 -7.91 10.38 14.03
N ARG A 66 -7.07 9.35 13.93
CA ARG A 66 -7.09 8.18 14.80
C ARG A 66 -5.65 7.77 15.09
N ARG A 67 -5.27 7.77 16.35
CA ARG A 67 -3.93 7.39 16.77
C ARG A 67 -3.61 5.95 16.43
N VAL A 68 -2.35 5.71 16.08
CA VAL A 68 -1.85 4.35 15.83
C VAL A 68 -1.91 3.55 17.12
N GLU A 69 -2.56 2.39 17.05
CA GLU A 69 -2.61 1.41 18.13
C GLU A 69 -2.73 0.00 17.55
N PHE A 70 -2.34 -1.00 18.34
CA PHE A 70 -2.51 -2.38 17.92
C PHE A 70 -4.00 -2.71 17.80
N SER A 71 -4.41 -3.21 16.65
CA SER A 71 -5.79 -3.56 16.33
C SER A 71 -5.83 -4.96 15.72
N SER A 72 -6.73 -5.77 16.22
CA SER A 72 -6.93 -7.13 15.71
C SER A 72 -8.41 -7.34 15.38
N SER A 73 -8.67 -7.70 14.12
CA SER A 73 -10.00 -8.09 13.66
C SER A 73 -10.02 -9.61 13.47
N ALA A 74 -10.52 -10.32 14.45
CA ALA A 74 -10.64 -11.78 14.38
C ALA A 74 -11.54 -12.21 13.22
N ALA A 75 -12.64 -11.48 12.99
CA ALA A 75 -13.56 -11.73 11.88
C ALA A 75 -12.95 -11.39 10.52
N GLY A 76 -12.12 -10.35 10.44
CA GLY A 76 -11.43 -9.93 9.21
C GLY A 76 -10.13 -10.68 8.93
N GLY A 77 -9.63 -11.44 9.91
CA GLY A 77 -8.39 -12.19 9.75
C GLY A 77 -7.14 -11.35 9.56
N ILE A 78 -7.15 -10.11 10.03
CA ILE A 78 -6.03 -9.16 9.90
C ILE A 78 -5.77 -8.51 11.25
N ARG A 79 -4.50 -8.35 11.60
CA ARG A 79 -4.08 -7.51 12.73
C ARG A 79 -2.90 -6.64 12.32
N SER A 80 -2.80 -5.46 12.93
CA SER A 80 -1.74 -4.50 12.64
C SER A 80 -1.71 -3.40 13.68
N HIS A 81 -0.65 -2.59 13.66
CA HIS A 81 -0.64 -1.28 14.32
C HIS A 81 -1.30 -0.29 13.37
N PHE A 82 -2.52 0.09 13.65
CA PHE A 82 -3.40 0.82 12.75
C PHE A 82 -3.70 2.23 13.24
N GLY A 83 -3.60 3.20 12.34
CA GLY A 83 -4.00 4.59 12.59
C GLY A 83 -4.53 5.24 11.32
N GLU A 84 -5.11 6.42 11.48
CA GLU A 84 -5.66 7.18 10.37
C GLU A 84 -5.24 8.65 10.45
N LEU A 85 -5.03 9.22 9.27
CA LEU A 85 -4.80 10.64 9.09
C LEU A 85 -5.74 11.17 8.02
N ARG A 86 -5.92 12.49 7.99
CA ARG A 86 -6.65 13.16 6.91
C ARG A 86 -5.83 14.33 6.42
N ILE A 87 -5.49 14.31 5.14
CA ILE A 87 -4.65 15.32 4.50
C ILE A 87 -5.38 15.88 3.30
N GLY A 88 -5.71 17.17 3.34
CA GLY A 88 -6.44 17.81 2.24
C GLY A 88 -7.76 17.14 1.91
N GLY A 89 -8.46 16.62 2.91
CA GLY A 89 -9.71 15.87 2.74
C GLY A 89 -9.54 14.42 2.31
N VAL A 90 -8.32 13.95 2.09
CA VAL A 90 -8.05 12.55 1.74
C VAL A 90 -7.73 11.74 3.00
N ARG A 91 -8.43 10.62 3.17
CA ARG A 91 -8.17 9.70 4.27
C ARG A 91 -6.89 8.90 3.97
N VAL A 92 -6.01 8.84 4.97
CA VAL A 92 -4.77 8.06 4.91
C VAL A 92 -4.80 7.01 6.02
N GLU A 93 -4.72 5.76 5.65
CA GLU A 93 -4.62 4.65 6.60
C GLU A 93 -3.18 4.20 6.72
N VAL A 94 -2.73 3.98 7.95
CA VAL A 94 -1.38 3.51 8.27
C VAL A 94 -1.49 2.16 8.94
N MET A 95 -0.83 1.15 8.38
CA MET A 95 -0.88 -0.23 8.87
C MET A 95 0.55 -0.75 9.07
N GLY A 96 0.95 -0.91 10.32
CA GLY A 96 2.27 -1.43 10.69
C GLY A 96 2.23 -2.90 11.07
N ASP A 97 3.19 -3.67 10.62
CA ASP A 97 3.31 -5.10 10.88
C ASP A 97 2.03 -5.88 10.58
N VAL A 98 1.52 -5.73 9.36
CA VAL A 98 0.30 -6.43 8.94
C VAL A 98 0.53 -7.94 8.97
N GLN A 99 -0.35 -8.63 9.69
CA GLN A 99 -0.37 -10.09 9.79
C GLN A 99 -1.74 -10.61 9.42
N LYS A 100 -1.77 -11.67 8.62
CA LYS A 100 -3.01 -12.33 8.21
C LYS A 100 -3.18 -13.64 8.96
N ARG A 101 -4.40 -13.99 9.26
CA ARG A 101 -4.73 -15.24 9.92
C ARG A 101 -4.71 -16.39 8.92
N LEU A 102 -4.03 -17.45 9.28
CA LEU A 102 -3.99 -18.67 8.49
C LEU A 102 -5.20 -19.58 8.78
N PRO A 103 -5.53 -20.52 7.88
CA PRO A 103 -6.67 -21.43 8.09
C PRO A 103 -6.63 -22.22 9.40
N ASP A 104 -5.45 -22.52 9.92
CA ASP A 104 -5.27 -23.22 11.20
C ASP A 104 -5.47 -22.34 12.43
N GLY A 105 -5.75 -21.04 12.23
CA GLY A 105 -5.94 -20.07 13.30
C GLY A 105 -4.68 -19.36 13.76
N SER A 106 -3.50 -19.75 13.28
CA SER A 106 -2.26 -19.05 13.54
C SER A 106 -2.16 -17.77 12.69
N TRP A 107 -1.21 -16.90 13.03
CA TRP A 107 -0.97 -15.66 12.29
C TRP A 107 0.31 -15.78 11.47
N GLU A 108 0.28 -15.28 10.23
CA GLU A 108 1.49 -15.13 9.44
C GLU A 108 2.47 -14.17 10.14
N ALA A 109 3.75 -14.30 9.83
CA ALA A 109 4.74 -13.31 10.22
C ALA A 109 4.41 -11.94 9.59
N PRO A 110 4.82 -10.83 10.21
CA PRO A 110 4.67 -9.51 9.57
C PRO A 110 5.27 -9.47 8.18
N VAL A 111 4.64 -8.69 7.29
CA VAL A 111 5.08 -8.55 5.90
C VAL A 111 6.49 -8.00 5.82
N ALA A 112 7.39 -8.68 5.11
CA ALA A 112 8.73 -8.20 4.82
C ALA A 112 8.67 -7.23 3.63
N LEU A 113 8.38 -5.95 3.91
CA LEU A 113 8.15 -4.92 2.89
C LEU A 113 9.28 -4.81 1.88
N GLU A 114 10.54 -4.87 2.33
CA GLU A 114 11.71 -4.72 1.47
C GLU A 114 11.78 -5.76 0.35
N ARG A 115 11.13 -6.91 0.52
CA ARG A 115 11.09 -7.97 -0.49
C ARG A 115 10.03 -7.73 -1.56
N HIS A 116 9.04 -6.89 -1.26
CA HIS A 116 7.85 -6.72 -2.09
C HIS A 116 7.64 -5.29 -2.55
N THR A 117 8.58 -4.40 -2.26
CA THR A 117 8.49 -2.98 -2.63
C THR A 117 9.18 -2.72 -3.96
N ARG A 118 8.52 -1.95 -4.80
CA ARG A 118 9.09 -1.38 -6.03
C ARG A 118 8.84 0.13 -6.02
N ARG A 119 9.45 0.85 -6.94
CA ARG A 119 9.28 2.30 -7.02
C ARG A 119 8.60 2.72 -8.29
N VAL A 120 7.73 3.73 -8.17
CA VAL A 120 7.02 4.36 -9.28
C VAL A 120 7.35 5.85 -9.27
N GLU A 121 7.72 6.38 -10.41
CA GLU A 121 7.95 7.80 -10.58
C GLU A 121 6.63 8.53 -10.79
N VAL A 122 6.33 9.50 -9.93
CA VAL A 122 5.10 10.30 -9.98
C VAL A 122 5.47 11.75 -9.69
N GLU A 123 5.35 12.61 -10.68
CA GLU A 123 5.61 14.05 -10.55
C GLU A 123 6.90 14.39 -9.78
N GLY A 124 8.00 13.75 -10.16
CA GLY A 124 9.29 13.96 -9.53
C GLY A 124 9.50 13.22 -8.21
N MET A 125 8.51 12.47 -7.74
CA MET A 125 8.62 11.63 -6.55
C MET A 125 8.94 10.19 -6.95
N SER A 126 9.85 9.55 -6.22
CA SER A 126 10.07 8.11 -6.31
C SER A 126 9.29 7.43 -5.20
N VAL A 127 8.09 6.96 -5.51
CA VAL A 127 7.12 6.47 -4.52
C VAL A 127 7.23 4.95 -4.37
N PRO A 128 7.41 4.46 -3.13
CA PRO A 128 7.42 3.02 -2.90
C PRO A 128 6.00 2.45 -2.94
N VAL A 129 5.82 1.38 -3.71
CA VAL A 129 4.54 0.68 -3.85
C VAL A 129 4.76 -0.81 -3.66
N LEU A 130 3.76 -1.53 -3.16
CA LEU A 130 3.84 -2.99 -3.11
C LEU A 130 3.69 -3.57 -4.52
N ALA A 131 4.55 -4.52 -4.86
CA ALA A 131 4.55 -5.16 -6.17
C ALA A 131 3.21 -5.82 -6.48
N LEU A 132 2.74 -5.69 -7.71
CA LEU A 132 1.45 -6.24 -8.13
C LEU A 132 1.38 -7.77 -7.97
N GLU A 133 2.49 -8.47 -8.16
CA GLU A 133 2.59 -9.92 -7.96
C GLU A 133 2.25 -10.31 -6.51
N TYR A 134 2.82 -9.57 -5.56
CA TYR A 134 2.54 -9.77 -4.13
C TYR A 134 1.08 -9.45 -3.81
N GLU A 135 0.58 -8.32 -4.29
CA GLU A 135 -0.80 -7.87 -4.06
C GLU A 135 -1.81 -8.85 -4.65
N ALA A 136 -1.59 -9.33 -5.87
CA ALA A 136 -2.48 -10.29 -6.53
C ALA A 136 -2.60 -11.58 -5.72
N ALA A 137 -1.47 -12.12 -5.27
CA ALA A 137 -1.44 -13.32 -4.44
C ALA A 137 -2.15 -13.11 -3.10
N ALA A 138 -1.94 -11.94 -2.46
CA ALA A 138 -2.55 -11.59 -1.19
C ALA A 138 -4.08 -11.48 -1.31
N TYR A 139 -4.57 -10.78 -2.33
CA TYR A 139 -6.01 -10.62 -2.57
C TYR A 139 -6.68 -11.95 -2.89
N ARG A 140 -5.99 -12.82 -3.65
CA ARG A 140 -6.51 -14.16 -3.95
C ARG A 140 -6.64 -15.00 -2.68
N ARG A 141 -5.65 -14.97 -1.79
CA ARG A 141 -5.71 -15.68 -0.51
C ARG A 141 -6.82 -15.15 0.41
N LEU A 142 -7.11 -13.84 0.34
CA LEU A 142 -8.21 -13.22 1.10
C LEU A 142 -9.59 -13.48 0.49
N GLY A 143 -9.66 -14.15 -0.67
CA GLY A 143 -10.92 -14.41 -1.36
C GLY A 143 -11.47 -13.22 -2.14
N ARG A 144 -10.73 -12.15 -2.27
CA ARG A 144 -11.09 -10.97 -3.08
C ARG A 144 -10.71 -11.20 -4.53
N LEU A 145 -11.46 -12.09 -5.18
CA LEU A 145 -11.09 -12.64 -6.49
C LEU A 145 -11.18 -11.63 -7.63
N ASP A 146 -12.11 -10.68 -7.56
CA ASP A 146 -12.24 -9.67 -8.62
C ASP A 146 -11.00 -8.78 -8.71
N THR A 147 -10.51 -8.30 -7.57
CA THR A 147 -9.28 -7.51 -7.51
C THR A 147 -8.07 -8.36 -7.92
N ALA A 148 -7.99 -9.60 -7.43
CA ALA A 148 -6.91 -10.52 -7.78
C ALA A 148 -6.84 -10.75 -9.30
N ARG A 149 -7.97 -10.98 -9.94
CA ARG A 149 -8.05 -11.17 -11.41
C ARG A 149 -7.61 -9.93 -12.18
N MET A 150 -8.05 -8.76 -11.74
CA MET A 150 -7.66 -7.50 -12.37
C MET A 150 -6.13 -7.35 -12.35
N LEU A 151 -5.50 -7.57 -11.20
CA LEU A 151 -4.05 -7.48 -11.06
C LEU A 151 -3.31 -8.55 -11.87
N GLU A 152 -3.81 -9.77 -11.89
CA GLU A 152 -3.25 -10.87 -12.68
C GLU A 152 -3.30 -10.56 -14.17
N GLU A 153 -4.41 -10.01 -14.66
CA GLU A 153 -4.56 -9.60 -16.07
C GLU A 153 -3.59 -8.47 -16.43
N MET A 154 -3.35 -7.54 -15.54
CA MET A 154 -2.34 -6.49 -15.74
C MET A 154 -0.94 -7.08 -15.87
N LEU A 155 -0.59 -8.03 -15.00
CA LEU A 155 0.70 -8.72 -15.04
C LEU A 155 0.90 -9.52 -16.33
N GLU A 156 -0.13 -10.18 -16.81
CA GLU A 156 -0.11 -10.89 -18.09
C GLU A 156 0.13 -9.95 -19.27
N ARG A 157 -0.49 -8.77 -19.26
CA ARG A 157 -0.28 -7.76 -20.31
C ARG A 157 1.14 -7.23 -20.30
N GLU A 158 1.68 -6.90 -19.12
CA GLU A 158 3.08 -6.45 -18.98
C GLU A 158 4.06 -7.51 -19.49
N ASN A 159 3.83 -8.79 -19.20
CA ASN A 159 4.67 -9.88 -19.66
C ASN A 159 4.62 -10.06 -21.17
N ARG A 160 3.45 -9.89 -21.79
CA ARG A 160 3.31 -9.94 -23.26
C ARG A 160 4.07 -8.80 -23.92
N GLU A 161 3.94 -7.58 -23.42
CA GLU A 161 4.64 -6.41 -23.95
C GLU A 161 6.16 -6.57 -23.86
N ARG A 162 6.67 -7.15 -22.77
CA ARG A 162 8.11 -7.45 -22.63
C ARG A 162 8.57 -8.54 -23.60
N GLY A 163 7.71 -9.56 -23.84
CA GLY A 163 8.01 -10.64 -24.77
C GLY A 163 8.06 -10.17 -26.23
N GLU A 164 7.21 -9.21 -26.60
CA GLU A 164 7.18 -8.63 -27.94
C GLU A 164 8.33 -7.64 -28.19
N GLY A 165 8.80 -6.96 -27.14
CA GLY A 165 9.95 -6.05 -27.21
C GLY A 165 11.31 -6.74 -27.33
N GLY A 166 11.36 -8.06 -27.18
CA GLY A 166 12.60 -8.86 -27.24
C GLY A 166 12.97 -9.37 -28.63
N HIS A 167 12.20 -9.05 -29.65
CA HIS A 167 12.42 -9.46 -31.05
C HIS A 167 12.78 -8.24 -31.90
N GLY A 168 13.95 -7.68 -31.69
CA GLY A 168 14.50 -6.62 -32.50
C GLY A 168 16.00 -6.76 -32.64
#